data_353700a277090b20f8e05c163061bc75
#
_entry.id   353700a277090b20f8e05c163061bc75
#
_cell.length_a   1.000
_cell.length_b   1.000
_cell.length_c   1.000
_cell.angle_alpha   90.00
_cell.angle_beta   90.00
_cell.angle_gamma   90.00
#
_symmetry.space_group_name_H-M   'P 1'
#
loop_
_entity.id
_entity.type
_entity.pdbx_description
1 polymer ?
#
loop_
_entity_poly.entity_id
_entity_poly.type
_entity_poly.pdbx_seq_one_letter_code
_entity_poly.pdbx_strand_id
1 'polypeptide(L)'
;MQPKSFCIFVIFISALWSSNTNAQSTVVRVGGSAEKWQLIRDEQPYLIRGVGGDGSWELLAKLGGNSVRTWGHDLLDTQLDQAHTLGLTVTAGIWLGQVRQGFDWTDADSLLKQRETVRNAVLKYKDHPALLMWALGNEMEDPVGKNGAVWSEINNLARLVKSLDDRHPTMTVIAELGGDKVYNLHALAPDIDILGINSYAAAASVGQRYRKLGGTKPYVLTEFGPSGIWEIEKDDIGAYRELSSTMKVESYRNAYQHNVVENSEMCLGSYAFMWGQKQEVTATWFSLLLKDNSRLAPVDALSQFWTGKYPMNRCPTIESLTVSGRESIMAKPGDSVRVVLKASDPERDAIKVTWELFADEEHYRSGGDAEAAAKVLAQAIVKSDANSAEVTLPSDGGLYRVFATVRDNHGGAAIANVPVRVDAPIRIATGKKQSLPLIVYGEVTDAETFVPSGWMGDAKSIKLDLLNKSNPKSGITSLRCEFTANSGWGGVAWQNPAQDWGNERGGFDLTGATRLVFHARGDVGGEEVTFGFGLIGKEKKYFDTAKRSLDKIKLTGDWQRFEIKLDDVADSENLTRIKTGFVWTVASPGHPVVFYLDDIKWE
;
A
#
# COMPACT_ATOMS: atom_id res chain seq x y z
N MET A 1 20.53 -61.24 68.74
CA MET A 1 20.26 -61.66 67.39
C MET A 1 19.45 -60.49 66.69
N GLN A 2 20.12 -59.69 65.90
CA GLN A 2 19.48 -58.62 65.12
C GLN A 2 19.35 -59.09 63.67
N PRO A 3 18.23 -58.82 62.99
CA PRO A 3 18.13 -59.12 61.56
C PRO A 3 18.72 -58.00 60.71
N LYS A 4 19.49 -58.36 59.71
CA LYS A 4 20.11 -57.52 58.71
C LYS A 4 19.01 -57.08 57.70
N SER A 5 18.77 -55.76 57.56
CA SER A 5 17.97 -55.19 56.50
C SER A 5 18.76 -55.14 55.19
N PHE A 6 18.21 -55.74 54.14
CA PHE A 6 18.73 -55.70 52.78
C PHE A 6 18.01 -54.49 52.07
N CYS A 7 18.77 -53.44 51.73
CA CYS A 7 18.26 -52.36 50.84
C CYS A 7 18.47 -52.81 49.41
N ILE A 8 17.35 -52.94 48.65
CA ILE A 8 17.35 -53.12 47.22
C ILE A 8 17.29 -51.70 46.59
N PHE A 9 18.37 -51.32 45.91
CA PHE A 9 18.43 -50.14 45.07
C PHE A 9 17.77 -50.46 43.73
N VAL A 10 16.59 -49.89 43.46
CA VAL A 10 15.95 -49.92 42.14
C VAL A 10 16.46 -48.70 41.36
N ILE A 11 17.30 -48.95 40.36
CA ILE A 11 17.76 -47.94 39.41
C ILE A 11 16.65 -47.74 38.38
N PHE A 12 15.95 -46.59 38.45
CA PHE A 12 15.08 -46.14 37.39
C PHE A 12 15.94 -45.57 36.26
N ILE A 13 16.07 -46.29 35.15
CA ILE A 13 16.59 -45.75 33.90
C ILE A 13 15.44 -45.00 33.23
N SER A 14 15.43 -43.68 33.37
CA SER A 14 14.57 -42.80 32.58
C SER A 14 15.12 -42.74 31.15
N ALA A 15 14.52 -43.51 30.25
CA ALA A 15 14.74 -43.35 28.81
C ALA A 15 14.17 -41.99 28.40
N LEU A 16 15.05 -41.01 28.17
CA LEU A 16 14.72 -39.80 27.45
C LEU A 16 14.39 -40.16 26.00
N TRP A 17 13.13 -40.31 25.70
CA TRP A 17 12.64 -40.29 24.33
C TRP A 17 12.73 -38.83 23.85
N SER A 18 13.80 -38.51 23.14
CA SER A 18 13.83 -37.35 22.26
C SER A 18 12.82 -37.62 21.13
N SER A 19 11.64 -37.16 21.29
CA SER A 19 10.71 -37.06 20.18
C SER A 19 11.26 -35.98 19.21
N ASN A 20 12.06 -36.42 18.24
CA ASN A 20 12.21 -35.69 17.00
C ASN A 20 10.82 -35.65 16.36
N THR A 21 10.02 -34.66 16.70
CA THR A 21 8.86 -34.30 15.91
C THR A 21 9.40 -33.70 14.62
N ASN A 22 9.69 -34.53 13.61
CA ASN A 22 9.63 -34.06 12.24
C ASN A 22 8.27 -33.38 12.11
N ALA A 23 8.25 -32.06 11.96
CA ALA A 23 7.03 -31.32 11.70
C ALA A 23 6.41 -31.94 10.43
N GLN A 24 5.33 -32.68 10.60
CA GLN A 24 4.66 -33.35 9.50
C GLN A 24 4.09 -32.21 8.63
N SER A 25 4.52 -32.15 7.38
CA SER A 25 4.04 -31.12 6.46
C SER A 25 2.53 -31.22 6.30
N THR A 26 1.85 -30.10 6.49
CA THR A 26 0.39 -29.96 6.39
C THR A 26 -0.09 -30.23 4.96
N VAL A 27 -1.24 -30.86 4.82
CA VAL A 27 -1.92 -31.04 3.53
C VAL A 27 -3.23 -30.25 3.54
N VAL A 28 -3.38 -29.39 2.56
CA VAL A 28 -4.58 -28.56 2.38
C VAL A 28 -5.17 -28.82 1.00
N ARG A 29 -6.46 -29.13 0.92
CA ARG A 29 -7.15 -29.45 -0.33
C ARG A 29 -8.48 -28.72 -0.43
N VAL A 30 -8.87 -28.41 -1.65
CA VAL A 30 -10.23 -28.01 -1.98
C VAL A 30 -10.98 -29.28 -2.32
N GLY A 31 -12.01 -29.59 -1.53
CA GLY A 31 -12.89 -30.75 -1.76
C GLY A 31 -14.32 -30.32 -2.10
N GLY A 32 -15.05 -31.21 -2.78
CA GLY A 32 -16.46 -30.96 -3.11
C GLY A 32 -16.71 -30.62 -4.56
N SER A 33 -17.79 -29.88 -4.80
CA SER A 33 -18.27 -29.48 -6.13
C SER A 33 -18.92 -28.09 -6.05
N ALA A 34 -19.40 -27.57 -7.19
CA ALA A 34 -20.12 -26.30 -7.26
C ALA A 34 -21.39 -26.22 -6.39
N GLU A 35 -21.88 -27.34 -5.90
CA GLU A 35 -23.02 -27.40 -4.97
C GLU A 35 -22.59 -27.27 -3.52
N LYS A 36 -21.36 -27.74 -3.19
CA LYS A 36 -20.80 -27.63 -1.84
C LYS A 36 -19.28 -27.79 -1.85
N TRP A 37 -18.56 -26.68 -1.82
CA TRP A 37 -17.12 -26.64 -1.67
C TRP A 37 -16.70 -26.62 -0.20
N GLN A 38 -15.54 -27.20 0.11
CA GLN A 38 -14.91 -27.14 1.43
C GLN A 38 -13.39 -27.04 1.29
N LEU A 39 -12.78 -26.24 2.14
CA LEU A 39 -11.35 -26.34 2.39
C LEU A 39 -11.12 -27.43 3.45
N ILE A 40 -10.20 -28.33 3.19
CA ILE A 40 -9.87 -29.45 4.06
C ILE A 40 -8.39 -29.32 4.41
N ARG A 41 -8.08 -29.21 5.71
CA ARG A 41 -6.72 -29.18 6.23
C ARG A 41 -6.49 -30.39 7.13
N ASP A 42 -5.48 -31.21 6.80
CA ASP A 42 -5.17 -32.44 7.56
C ASP A 42 -6.43 -33.30 7.81
N GLU A 43 -7.17 -33.56 6.73
CA GLU A 43 -8.43 -34.34 6.70
C GLU A 43 -9.59 -33.74 7.52
N GLN A 44 -9.47 -32.51 8.02
CA GLN A 44 -10.53 -31.82 8.74
C GLN A 44 -11.07 -30.62 7.94
N PRO A 45 -12.40 -30.37 7.95
CA PRO A 45 -12.96 -29.16 7.38
C PRO A 45 -12.35 -27.91 8.02
N TYR A 46 -11.96 -26.95 7.20
CA TYR A 46 -11.33 -25.72 7.63
C TYR A 46 -12.07 -24.50 7.06
N LEU A 47 -12.71 -23.73 7.92
CA LEU A 47 -13.31 -22.44 7.55
C LEU A 47 -12.34 -21.31 7.89
N ILE A 48 -12.00 -20.48 6.92
CA ILE A 48 -11.10 -19.35 7.12
C ILE A 48 -11.80 -18.25 7.92
N ARG A 49 -11.28 -17.95 9.10
CA ARG A 49 -11.66 -16.84 9.98
C ARG A 49 -10.44 -15.93 10.08
N GLY A 50 -10.23 -15.17 9.02
CA GLY A 50 -8.95 -14.52 8.79
C GLY A 50 -9.01 -12.99 8.77
N VAL A 51 -7.80 -12.43 8.73
CA VAL A 51 -7.54 -11.01 8.57
C VAL A 51 -6.34 -10.80 7.64
N GLY A 52 -6.32 -9.65 6.94
CA GLY A 52 -5.13 -9.18 6.24
C GLY A 52 -4.51 -8.00 7.00
N GLY A 53 -3.20 -8.05 7.26
CA GLY A 53 -2.48 -6.98 7.95
C GLY A 53 -1.50 -7.46 9.01
N ASP A 54 -0.82 -6.51 9.65
CA ASP A 54 0.34 -6.69 10.52
C ASP A 54 0.10 -6.33 12.01
N GLY A 55 -1.16 -6.08 12.40
CA GLY A 55 -1.53 -5.89 13.80
C GLY A 55 -1.31 -7.15 14.64
N SER A 56 -1.54 -7.07 15.97
CA SER A 56 -1.26 -8.19 16.89
C SER A 56 -1.96 -9.49 16.48
N TRP A 57 -1.19 -10.49 16.08
CA TRP A 57 -1.69 -11.83 15.74
C TRP A 57 -2.04 -12.65 16.98
N GLU A 58 -1.43 -12.36 18.13
CA GLU A 58 -1.81 -12.90 19.44
C GLU A 58 -3.26 -12.50 19.79
N LEU A 59 -3.61 -11.24 19.52
CA LEU A 59 -4.97 -10.74 19.70
C LEU A 59 -5.95 -11.44 18.75
N LEU A 60 -5.57 -11.65 17.48
CA LEU A 60 -6.36 -12.39 16.50
C LEU A 60 -6.70 -13.79 17.00
N ALA A 61 -5.67 -14.55 17.40
CA ALA A 61 -5.85 -15.91 17.92
C ALA A 61 -6.75 -15.94 19.16
N LYS A 62 -6.55 -15.01 20.09
CA LYS A 62 -7.37 -14.86 21.31
C LYS A 62 -8.84 -14.58 21.00
N LEU A 63 -9.13 -13.89 19.91
CA LEU A 63 -10.48 -13.50 19.50
C LEU A 63 -11.15 -14.53 18.56
N GLY A 64 -10.50 -15.67 18.30
CA GLY A 64 -11.07 -16.78 17.53
C GLY A 64 -10.77 -16.75 16.04
N GLY A 65 -9.92 -15.84 15.58
CA GLY A 65 -9.35 -15.91 14.24
C GLY A 65 -8.38 -17.09 14.12
N ASN A 66 -8.19 -17.60 12.90
CA ASN A 66 -7.35 -18.79 12.66
C ASN A 66 -6.40 -18.64 11.46
N SER A 67 -6.47 -17.54 10.71
CA SER A 67 -5.68 -17.37 9.51
C SER A 67 -5.28 -15.92 9.26
N VAL A 68 -4.12 -15.71 8.66
CA VAL A 68 -3.63 -14.41 8.20
C VAL A 68 -3.37 -14.47 6.69
N ARG A 69 -3.65 -13.39 5.98
CA ARG A 69 -3.30 -13.22 4.57
C ARG A 69 -2.17 -12.22 4.44
N THR A 70 -1.14 -12.56 3.65
CA THR A 70 -0.10 -11.63 3.19
C THR A 70 -0.31 -11.28 1.71
N TRP A 71 0.22 -10.14 1.26
CA TRP A 71 0.21 -9.75 -0.16
C TRP A 71 1.52 -10.11 -0.87
N GLY A 72 2.62 -10.12 -0.12
CA GLY A 72 3.95 -10.47 -0.59
C GLY A 72 4.60 -11.55 0.27
N HIS A 73 5.78 -11.98 -0.13
CA HIS A 73 6.52 -13.08 0.49
C HIS A 73 7.84 -12.65 1.17
N ASP A 74 8.16 -11.35 1.18
CA ASP A 74 9.44 -10.84 1.68
C ASP A 74 9.66 -11.10 3.18
N LEU A 75 8.57 -11.17 3.95
CA LEU A 75 8.60 -11.41 5.39
C LEU A 75 8.09 -12.80 5.79
N LEU A 76 7.86 -13.69 4.83
CA LEU A 76 7.22 -15.00 5.11
C LEU A 76 8.02 -15.87 6.08
N ASP A 77 9.34 -15.76 6.14
CA ASP A 77 10.15 -16.50 7.14
C ASP A 77 9.64 -16.25 8.56
N THR A 78 9.56 -14.98 8.94
CA THR A 78 9.12 -14.61 10.30
C THR A 78 7.61 -14.74 10.49
N GLN A 79 6.83 -14.48 9.46
CA GLN A 79 5.37 -14.53 9.49
C GLN A 79 4.84 -15.96 9.65
N LEU A 80 5.42 -16.91 8.94
CA LEU A 80 5.05 -18.32 9.06
C LEU A 80 5.38 -18.89 10.45
N ASP A 81 6.58 -18.60 10.97
CA ASP A 81 7.01 -19.04 12.31
C ASP A 81 6.11 -18.44 13.40
N GLN A 82 5.79 -17.14 13.31
CA GLN A 82 4.89 -16.48 14.25
C GLN A 82 3.49 -17.10 14.19
N ALA A 83 2.94 -17.29 13.00
CA ALA A 83 1.63 -17.91 12.82
C ALA A 83 1.59 -19.32 13.41
N HIS A 84 2.61 -20.13 13.13
CA HIS A 84 2.72 -21.49 13.67
C HIS A 84 2.72 -21.50 15.20
N THR A 85 3.51 -20.63 15.82
CA THR A 85 3.58 -20.49 17.29
C THR A 85 2.22 -20.14 17.90
N LEU A 86 1.39 -19.36 17.19
CA LEU A 86 0.08 -18.93 17.63
C LEU A 86 -1.07 -19.87 17.21
N GLY A 87 -0.77 -20.99 16.53
CA GLY A 87 -1.78 -21.90 15.98
C GLY A 87 -2.59 -21.31 14.82
N LEU A 88 -2.06 -20.27 14.16
CA LEU A 88 -2.65 -19.66 12.99
C LEU A 88 -2.09 -20.27 11.71
N THR A 89 -2.80 -20.08 10.60
CA THR A 89 -2.31 -20.39 9.25
C THR A 89 -2.04 -19.11 8.47
N VAL A 90 -1.26 -19.24 7.38
CA VAL A 90 -0.96 -18.14 6.47
C VAL A 90 -1.40 -18.48 5.05
N THR A 91 -2.26 -17.67 4.46
CA THR A 91 -2.41 -17.58 3.02
C THR A 91 -1.28 -16.73 2.48
N ALA A 92 -0.27 -17.40 1.91
CA ALA A 92 0.97 -16.78 1.50
C ALA A 92 0.80 -16.07 0.15
N GLY A 93 0.80 -14.74 0.17
CA GLY A 93 0.80 -13.93 -1.03
C GLY A 93 2.15 -13.92 -1.72
N ILE A 94 2.14 -14.03 -3.04
CA ILE A 94 3.28 -13.75 -3.89
C ILE A 94 2.90 -12.58 -4.78
N TRP A 95 3.52 -11.41 -4.54
CA TRP A 95 3.25 -10.22 -5.31
C TRP A 95 3.64 -10.41 -6.77
N LEU A 96 2.72 -10.13 -7.68
CA LEU A 96 2.96 -10.17 -9.13
C LEU A 96 2.96 -8.75 -9.71
N GLY A 97 3.55 -8.60 -10.89
CA GLY A 97 3.67 -7.32 -11.55
C GLY A 97 2.34 -6.63 -11.81
N GLN A 98 2.30 -5.32 -11.61
CA GLN A 98 1.12 -4.47 -11.80
C GLN A 98 1.28 -3.61 -13.04
N VAL A 99 0.28 -3.62 -13.93
CA VAL A 99 0.27 -2.74 -15.13
C VAL A 99 0.39 -1.26 -14.72
N ARG A 100 -0.29 -0.84 -13.66
CA ARG A 100 -0.22 0.53 -13.13
C ARG A 100 1.17 0.93 -12.60
N GLN A 101 2.04 -0.06 -12.33
CA GLN A 101 3.43 0.14 -11.90
C GLN A 101 4.42 -0.10 -13.05
N GLY A 102 3.93 -0.21 -14.29
CA GLY A 102 4.76 -0.35 -15.49
C GLY A 102 5.14 -1.78 -15.87
N PHE A 103 4.54 -2.81 -15.24
CA PHE A 103 4.81 -4.20 -15.62
C PHE A 103 4.11 -4.55 -16.95
N ASP A 104 4.88 -5.06 -17.90
CA ASP A 104 4.38 -5.54 -19.19
C ASP A 104 4.21 -7.06 -19.17
N TRP A 105 2.95 -7.51 -19.19
CA TRP A 105 2.58 -8.94 -19.20
C TRP A 105 2.86 -9.63 -20.55
N THR A 106 3.45 -8.94 -21.53
CA THR A 106 3.89 -9.49 -22.80
C THR A 106 5.42 -9.56 -22.93
N ASP A 107 6.15 -8.95 -21.97
CA ASP A 107 7.61 -8.98 -21.94
C ASP A 107 8.13 -10.30 -21.38
N ALA A 108 8.80 -11.09 -22.24
CA ALA A 108 9.27 -12.44 -21.91
C ALA A 108 10.28 -12.45 -20.75
N ASP A 109 11.17 -11.46 -20.65
CA ASP A 109 12.19 -11.41 -19.61
C ASP A 109 11.58 -11.08 -18.24
N SER A 110 10.61 -10.17 -18.18
CA SER A 110 9.86 -9.86 -16.97
C SER A 110 9.05 -11.07 -16.49
N LEU A 111 8.41 -11.79 -17.40
CA LEU A 111 7.67 -13.01 -17.07
C LEU A 111 8.59 -14.11 -16.55
N LEU A 112 9.78 -14.31 -17.15
CA LEU A 112 10.75 -15.30 -16.66
C LEU A 112 11.24 -14.97 -15.24
N LYS A 113 11.57 -13.71 -14.95
CA LYS A 113 11.96 -13.26 -13.61
C LYS A 113 10.83 -13.51 -12.60
N GLN A 114 9.60 -13.17 -12.97
CA GLN A 114 8.43 -13.41 -12.11
C GLN A 114 8.21 -14.89 -11.81
N ARG A 115 8.34 -15.77 -12.82
CA ARG A 115 8.26 -17.24 -12.62
C ARG A 115 9.37 -17.76 -11.71
N GLU A 116 10.58 -17.22 -11.81
CA GLU A 116 11.68 -17.58 -10.91
C GLU A 116 11.40 -17.14 -9.47
N THR A 117 10.88 -15.95 -9.27
CA THR A 117 10.44 -15.46 -7.95
C THR A 117 9.41 -16.39 -7.33
N VAL A 118 8.38 -16.77 -8.08
CA VAL A 118 7.35 -17.73 -7.61
C VAL A 118 7.97 -19.09 -7.29
N ARG A 119 8.82 -19.62 -8.16
CA ARG A 119 9.53 -20.89 -7.94
C ARG A 119 10.31 -20.88 -6.63
N ASN A 120 11.11 -19.86 -6.41
CA ASN A 120 11.97 -19.73 -5.23
C ASN A 120 11.16 -19.63 -3.94
N ALA A 121 10.07 -18.84 -3.94
CA ALA A 121 9.17 -18.72 -2.80
C ALA A 121 8.51 -20.07 -2.47
N VAL A 122 7.99 -20.79 -3.48
CA VAL A 122 7.34 -22.09 -3.26
C VAL A 122 8.33 -23.13 -2.73
N LEU A 123 9.50 -23.26 -3.34
CA LEU A 123 10.51 -24.22 -2.89
C LEU A 123 10.98 -23.96 -1.47
N LYS A 124 11.02 -22.69 -1.06
CA LYS A 124 11.47 -22.30 0.27
C LYS A 124 10.43 -22.60 1.36
N TYR A 125 9.14 -22.36 1.08
CA TYR A 125 8.13 -22.33 2.15
C TYR A 125 7.09 -23.46 2.10
N LYS A 126 7.04 -24.28 1.05
CA LYS A 126 6.02 -25.32 0.87
C LYS A 126 5.90 -26.37 1.98
N ASP A 127 6.98 -26.55 2.75
CA ASP A 127 7.02 -27.54 3.82
C ASP A 127 6.66 -26.95 5.20
N HIS A 128 6.34 -25.66 5.26
CA HIS A 128 6.07 -24.99 6.52
C HIS A 128 4.66 -25.31 7.05
N PRO A 129 4.49 -25.76 8.32
CA PRO A 129 3.21 -26.26 8.85
C PRO A 129 2.11 -25.19 8.98
N ALA A 130 2.45 -23.91 8.99
CA ALA A 130 1.48 -22.82 9.00
C ALA A 130 1.01 -22.41 7.59
N LEU A 131 1.59 -22.93 6.52
CA LEU A 131 1.14 -22.60 5.17
C LEU A 131 -0.27 -23.17 4.94
N LEU A 132 -1.20 -22.32 4.46
CA LEU A 132 -2.55 -22.73 4.12
C LEU A 132 -2.74 -22.87 2.60
N MET A 133 -2.31 -21.88 1.86
CA MET A 133 -2.41 -21.86 0.39
C MET A 133 -1.51 -20.76 -0.21
N TRP A 134 -1.33 -20.81 -1.52
CA TRP A 134 -0.58 -19.83 -2.29
C TRP A 134 -1.53 -18.83 -2.94
N ALA A 135 -1.37 -17.52 -2.67
CA ALA A 135 -2.11 -16.46 -3.31
C ALA A 135 -1.22 -15.79 -4.38
N LEU A 136 -1.51 -16.07 -5.65
CA LEU A 136 -0.77 -15.59 -6.81
C LEU A 136 -1.29 -14.22 -7.24
N GLY A 137 -0.60 -13.18 -6.81
CA GLY A 137 -0.90 -11.78 -7.08
C GLY A 137 -2.08 -11.21 -6.31
N ASN A 138 -2.29 -9.91 -6.48
CA ASN A 138 -3.42 -9.15 -5.95
C ASN A 138 -3.81 -8.07 -6.96
N GLU A 139 -5.01 -8.14 -7.51
CA GLU A 139 -5.59 -7.09 -8.37
C GLU A 139 -4.71 -6.73 -9.58
N MET A 140 -4.16 -7.73 -10.29
CA MET A 140 -3.27 -7.52 -11.43
C MET A 140 -4.02 -7.21 -12.72
N GLU A 141 -5.30 -7.54 -12.78
CA GLU A 141 -6.14 -7.38 -13.96
C GLU A 141 -6.50 -5.91 -14.19
N ASP A 142 -6.78 -5.56 -15.44
CA ASP A 142 -7.43 -4.29 -15.75
C ASP A 142 -8.87 -4.25 -15.21
N PRO A 143 -9.48 -3.05 -15.00
CA PRO A 143 -10.78 -2.93 -14.34
C PRO A 143 -11.92 -3.75 -14.97
N VAL A 144 -11.83 -4.06 -16.27
CA VAL A 144 -12.83 -4.85 -16.99
C VAL A 144 -12.40 -6.30 -17.26
N GLY A 145 -11.15 -6.65 -16.92
CA GLY A 145 -10.62 -8.00 -17.03
C GLY A 145 -10.30 -8.45 -18.46
N LYS A 146 -10.11 -7.53 -19.41
CA LYS A 146 -9.93 -7.86 -20.85
C LYS A 146 -8.52 -8.32 -21.21
N ASN A 147 -7.52 -8.11 -20.35
CA ASN A 147 -6.15 -8.50 -20.65
C ASN A 147 -5.96 -10.02 -20.48
N GLY A 148 -6.14 -10.78 -21.57
CA GLY A 148 -5.97 -12.23 -21.56
C GLY A 148 -4.57 -12.72 -21.23
N ALA A 149 -3.51 -11.92 -21.46
CA ALA A 149 -2.14 -12.28 -21.14
C ALA A 149 -1.93 -12.43 -19.63
N VAL A 150 -2.55 -11.56 -18.81
CA VAL A 150 -2.53 -11.65 -17.34
C VAL A 150 -3.08 -13.01 -16.90
N TRP A 151 -4.27 -13.38 -17.37
CA TRP A 151 -4.95 -14.61 -16.98
C TRP A 151 -4.20 -15.87 -17.41
N SER A 152 -3.67 -15.85 -18.63
CA SER A 152 -2.88 -16.97 -19.17
C SER A 152 -1.59 -17.17 -18.37
N GLU A 153 -0.94 -16.09 -17.96
CA GLU A 153 0.28 -16.19 -17.15
C GLU A 153 -0.03 -16.61 -15.71
N ILE A 154 -1.11 -16.11 -15.11
CA ILE A 154 -1.60 -16.60 -13.80
C ILE A 154 -1.81 -18.12 -13.84
N ASN A 155 -2.37 -18.65 -14.94
CA ASN A 155 -2.51 -20.10 -15.10
C ASN A 155 -1.18 -20.84 -15.22
N ASN A 156 -0.20 -20.28 -15.94
CA ASN A 156 1.14 -20.84 -16.01
C ASN A 156 1.82 -20.87 -14.65
N LEU A 157 1.65 -19.81 -13.85
CA LEU A 157 2.14 -19.76 -12.47
C LEU A 157 1.44 -20.79 -11.55
N ALA A 158 0.13 -20.97 -11.69
CA ALA A 158 -0.61 -22.01 -10.96
C ALA A 158 -0.07 -23.42 -11.28
N ARG A 159 0.17 -23.72 -12.56
CA ARG A 159 0.82 -24.97 -12.98
C ARG A 159 2.23 -25.13 -12.41
N LEU A 160 3.02 -24.07 -12.43
CA LEU A 160 4.34 -24.06 -11.84
C LEU A 160 4.27 -24.40 -10.34
N VAL A 161 3.41 -23.73 -9.58
CA VAL A 161 3.22 -24.00 -8.15
C VAL A 161 2.82 -25.45 -7.94
N LYS A 162 1.79 -25.96 -8.63
CA LYS A 162 1.32 -27.36 -8.51
C LYS A 162 2.39 -28.40 -8.88
N SER A 163 3.31 -28.07 -9.77
CA SER A 163 4.45 -28.96 -10.09
C SER A 163 5.52 -29.04 -9.01
N LEU A 164 5.54 -28.06 -8.10
CA LEU A 164 6.52 -27.95 -7.00
C LEU A 164 5.92 -28.30 -5.64
N ASP A 165 4.61 -28.08 -5.50
CA ASP A 165 3.85 -28.28 -4.26
C ASP A 165 2.45 -28.79 -4.61
N ASP A 166 2.21 -30.05 -4.37
CA ASP A 166 0.93 -30.78 -4.60
C ASP A 166 0.05 -30.81 -3.36
N ARG A 167 0.48 -30.18 -2.27
CA ARG A 167 -0.20 -30.23 -0.95
C ARG A 167 -1.02 -29.00 -0.63
N HIS A 168 -0.78 -27.88 -1.31
CA HIS A 168 -1.47 -26.62 -1.04
C HIS A 168 -2.16 -26.06 -2.28
N PRO A 169 -3.41 -25.59 -2.14
CA PRO A 169 -4.15 -25.03 -3.27
C PRO A 169 -3.60 -23.65 -3.67
N THR A 170 -3.93 -23.26 -4.91
CA THR A 170 -3.63 -21.97 -5.49
C THR A 170 -4.85 -21.05 -5.50
N MET A 171 -4.66 -19.79 -5.19
CA MET A 171 -5.66 -18.73 -5.28
C MET A 171 -5.10 -17.58 -6.13
N THR A 172 -5.94 -16.87 -6.86
CA THR A 172 -5.63 -15.54 -7.38
C THR A 172 -6.68 -14.55 -6.90
N VAL A 173 -6.32 -13.27 -6.74
CA VAL A 173 -7.17 -12.28 -6.10
C VAL A 173 -7.50 -11.15 -7.07
N ILE A 174 -8.80 -10.87 -7.23
CA ILE A 174 -9.32 -9.80 -8.09
C ILE A 174 -9.87 -8.62 -7.29
N ALA A 175 -9.76 -7.42 -7.87
CA ALA A 175 -10.45 -6.22 -7.39
C ALA A 175 -11.91 -6.26 -7.86
N GLU A 176 -12.85 -6.52 -6.98
CA GLU A 176 -14.30 -6.55 -7.25
C GLU A 176 -14.71 -7.46 -8.42
N LEU A 177 -15.95 -7.90 -8.42
CA LEU A 177 -16.57 -8.63 -9.53
C LEU A 177 -17.01 -7.66 -10.63
N GLY A 178 -16.71 -8.00 -11.88
CA GLY A 178 -17.13 -7.21 -13.02
C GLY A 178 -16.42 -7.59 -14.32
N GLY A 179 -16.89 -7.08 -15.44
CA GLY A 179 -16.33 -7.37 -16.75
C GLY A 179 -16.23 -8.87 -17.04
N ASP A 180 -15.13 -9.26 -17.68
CA ASP A 180 -14.88 -10.65 -18.09
C ASP A 180 -14.08 -11.46 -17.06
N LYS A 181 -13.86 -10.96 -15.85
CA LYS A 181 -12.97 -11.56 -14.85
C LYS A 181 -13.34 -13.01 -14.48
N VAL A 182 -14.63 -13.26 -14.21
CA VAL A 182 -15.11 -14.61 -13.87
C VAL A 182 -15.01 -15.55 -15.07
N TYR A 183 -15.37 -15.08 -16.27
CA TYR A 183 -15.19 -15.84 -17.49
C TYR A 183 -13.72 -16.19 -17.73
N ASN A 184 -12.82 -15.23 -17.63
CA ASN A 184 -11.38 -15.42 -17.84
C ASN A 184 -10.75 -16.36 -16.82
N LEU A 185 -11.19 -16.30 -15.55
CA LEU A 185 -10.77 -17.27 -14.54
C LEU A 185 -11.05 -18.70 -15.01
N HIS A 186 -12.27 -18.96 -15.50
CA HIS A 186 -12.65 -20.30 -15.94
C HIS A 186 -12.03 -20.71 -17.28
N ALA A 187 -11.93 -19.77 -18.23
CA ALA A 187 -11.46 -20.05 -19.59
C ALA A 187 -9.94 -20.03 -19.73
N LEU A 188 -9.27 -19.08 -19.07
CA LEU A 188 -7.83 -18.81 -19.26
C LEU A 188 -6.97 -19.20 -18.05
N ALA A 189 -7.56 -19.31 -16.86
CA ALA A 189 -6.86 -19.71 -15.64
C ALA A 189 -7.53 -20.92 -14.94
N PRO A 190 -7.83 -22.04 -15.67
CA PRO A 190 -8.53 -23.19 -15.11
C PRO A 190 -7.76 -23.90 -13.99
N ASP A 191 -6.44 -23.79 -13.94
CA ASP A 191 -5.62 -24.43 -12.91
C ASP A 191 -5.58 -23.67 -11.57
N ILE A 192 -6.15 -22.46 -11.47
CA ILE A 192 -6.42 -21.80 -10.18
C ILE A 192 -7.55 -22.54 -9.46
N ASP A 193 -7.34 -22.89 -8.19
CA ASP A 193 -8.30 -23.65 -7.40
C ASP A 193 -9.37 -22.75 -6.77
N ILE A 194 -8.99 -21.57 -6.28
CA ILE A 194 -9.82 -20.67 -5.49
C ILE A 194 -9.77 -19.26 -6.09
N LEU A 195 -10.90 -18.57 -6.15
CA LEU A 195 -10.95 -17.15 -6.45
C LEU A 195 -10.94 -16.33 -5.15
N GLY A 196 -9.94 -15.46 -4.98
CA GLY A 196 -9.97 -14.39 -3.99
C GLY A 196 -10.73 -13.18 -4.54
N ILE A 197 -11.59 -12.57 -3.74
CA ILE A 197 -12.37 -11.40 -4.15
C ILE A 197 -12.21 -10.31 -3.09
N ASN A 198 -11.63 -9.17 -3.49
CA ASN A 198 -11.64 -7.95 -2.70
C ASN A 198 -12.92 -7.18 -3.05
N SER A 199 -13.76 -6.86 -2.06
CA SER A 199 -15.00 -6.13 -2.29
C SER A 199 -15.38 -5.35 -1.04
N TYR A 200 -15.83 -4.11 -1.20
CA TYR A 200 -16.13 -3.19 -0.09
C TYR A 200 -17.61 -2.80 -0.05
N ALA A 201 -18.06 -1.73 -0.70
CA ALA A 201 -19.48 -1.32 -0.66
C ALA A 201 -20.43 -2.43 -1.11
N ALA A 202 -20.04 -3.18 -2.14
CA ALA A 202 -20.84 -4.26 -2.70
C ALA A 202 -20.55 -5.64 -2.09
N ALA A 203 -19.75 -5.73 -1.04
CA ALA A 203 -19.28 -6.99 -0.45
C ALA A 203 -20.42 -7.94 -0.09
N ALA A 204 -21.51 -7.45 0.49
CA ALA A 204 -22.65 -8.28 0.88
C ALA A 204 -23.31 -9.03 -0.29
N SER A 205 -23.15 -8.57 -1.53
CA SER A 205 -23.75 -9.18 -2.72
C SER A 205 -22.81 -10.08 -3.53
N VAL A 206 -21.57 -10.27 -3.10
CA VAL A 206 -20.53 -11.01 -3.83
C VAL A 206 -20.99 -12.41 -4.21
N GLY A 207 -21.49 -13.22 -3.27
CA GLY A 207 -21.90 -14.59 -3.54
C GLY A 207 -23.00 -14.69 -4.60
N GLN A 208 -24.01 -13.81 -4.54
CA GLN A 208 -25.09 -13.76 -5.53
C GLN A 208 -24.57 -13.33 -6.91
N ARG A 209 -23.75 -12.26 -6.95
CA ARG A 209 -23.19 -11.74 -8.21
C ARG A 209 -22.24 -12.74 -8.86
N TYR A 210 -21.41 -13.41 -8.07
CA TYR A 210 -20.47 -14.42 -8.56
C TYR A 210 -21.18 -15.56 -9.27
N ARG A 211 -22.24 -16.12 -8.67
CA ARG A 211 -23.07 -17.15 -9.33
C ARG A 211 -23.73 -16.63 -10.60
N LYS A 212 -24.27 -15.42 -10.57
CA LYS A 212 -24.92 -14.79 -11.75
C LYS A 212 -23.93 -14.61 -12.92
N LEU A 213 -22.65 -14.41 -12.63
CA LEU A 213 -21.58 -14.33 -13.63
C LEU A 213 -21.03 -15.69 -14.07
N GLY A 214 -21.64 -16.79 -13.63
CA GLY A 214 -21.25 -18.16 -14.00
C GLY A 214 -20.09 -18.72 -13.16
N GLY A 215 -19.80 -18.16 -12.01
CA GLY A 215 -18.78 -18.66 -11.09
C GLY A 215 -19.14 -20.01 -10.51
N THR A 216 -18.24 -21.00 -10.66
CA THR A 216 -18.43 -22.38 -10.18
C THR A 216 -17.30 -22.86 -9.27
N LYS A 217 -16.16 -22.19 -9.26
CA LYS A 217 -15.06 -22.46 -8.32
C LYS A 217 -15.41 -21.90 -6.93
N PRO A 218 -14.83 -22.46 -5.85
CA PRO A 218 -14.97 -21.82 -4.54
C PRO A 218 -14.29 -20.47 -4.51
N TYR A 219 -14.76 -19.58 -3.63
CA TYR A 219 -14.15 -18.28 -3.43
C TYR A 219 -13.85 -18.00 -1.96
N VAL A 220 -12.96 -17.06 -1.73
CA VAL A 220 -12.66 -16.44 -0.44
C VAL A 220 -12.90 -14.95 -0.57
N LEU A 221 -13.58 -14.33 0.39
CA LEU A 221 -13.65 -12.87 0.49
C LEU A 221 -12.32 -12.37 1.08
N THR A 222 -11.42 -11.95 0.20
CA THR A 222 -10.01 -11.69 0.56
C THR A 222 -9.73 -10.32 1.13
N GLU A 223 -10.59 -9.35 0.87
CA GLU A 223 -10.64 -8.06 1.53
C GLU A 223 -12.09 -7.58 1.60
N PHE A 224 -12.50 -7.07 2.76
CA PHE A 224 -13.79 -6.42 2.95
C PHE A 224 -13.75 -5.50 4.17
N GLY A 225 -14.59 -4.46 4.12
CA GLY A 225 -14.66 -3.44 5.14
C GLY A 225 -15.67 -2.34 4.79
N PRO A 226 -15.50 -1.12 5.28
CA PRO A 226 -16.32 0.02 4.87
C PRO A 226 -16.05 0.38 3.41
N SER A 227 -16.95 1.13 2.78
CA SER A 227 -16.78 1.62 1.40
C SER A 227 -15.46 2.36 1.22
N GLY A 228 -14.78 2.11 0.09
CA GLY A 228 -13.64 2.90 -0.33
C GLY A 228 -14.05 4.27 -0.87
N ILE A 229 -13.10 5.20 -0.96
CA ILE A 229 -13.40 6.55 -1.50
C ILE A 229 -13.80 6.53 -2.98
N TRP A 230 -13.45 5.47 -3.69
CA TRP A 230 -13.85 5.24 -5.09
C TRP A 230 -15.32 4.80 -5.24
N GLU A 231 -16.01 4.57 -4.13
CA GLU A 231 -17.42 4.11 -4.05
C GLU A 231 -18.35 5.15 -3.42
N ILE A 232 -17.82 6.28 -2.95
CA ILE A 232 -18.59 7.33 -2.30
C ILE A 232 -18.29 8.72 -2.89
N GLU A 233 -19.23 9.62 -2.75
CA GLU A 233 -19.06 11.02 -3.17
C GLU A 233 -18.49 11.87 -2.02
N LYS A 234 -17.88 13.00 -2.41
CA LYS A 234 -17.48 14.05 -1.46
C LYS A 234 -18.70 14.82 -1.00
N ASP A 235 -18.66 15.29 0.23
CA ASP A 235 -19.66 16.18 0.79
C ASP A 235 -19.55 17.63 0.26
N ASP A 236 -20.44 18.52 0.73
CA ASP A 236 -20.54 19.92 0.28
C ASP A 236 -19.27 20.75 0.51
N ILE A 237 -18.39 20.32 1.43
CA ILE A 237 -17.09 20.97 1.65
C ILE A 237 -15.95 20.27 0.90
N GLY A 238 -16.25 19.29 0.05
CA GLY A 238 -15.29 18.55 -0.74
C GLY A 238 -14.50 17.49 0.04
N ALA A 239 -15.01 17.02 1.17
CA ALA A 239 -14.40 15.98 2.00
C ALA A 239 -15.05 14.62 1.76
N TYR A 240 -14.26 13.53 1.72
CA TYR A 240 -14.80 12.18 1.91
C TYR A 240 -15.15 11.98 3.38
N ARG A 241 -16.34 11.49 3.67
CA ARG A 241 -16.80 11.26 5.03
C ARG A 241 -16.47 9.85 5.49
N GLU A 242 -15.64 9.76 6.52
CA GLU A 242 -15.33 8.50 7.15
C GLU A 242 -16.43 8.12 8.17
N LEU A 243 -16.90 6.89 8.11
CA LEU A 243 -17.79 6.34 9.13
C LEU A 243 -17.06 6.19 10.47
N SER A 244 -17.73 6.42 11.60
CA SER A 244 -17.17 6.07 12.90
C SER A 244 -16.90 4.56 12.98
N SER A 245 -15.97 4.13 13.83
CA SER A 245 -15.71 2.70 14.05
C SER A 245 -16.96 1.93 14.48
N THR A 246 -17.90 2.58 15.18
CA THR A 246 -19.20 2.00 15.54
C THR A 246 -20.06 1.75 14.31
N MET A 247 -20.14 2.71 13.39
CA MET A 247 -20.93 2.57 12.15
C MET A 247 -20.32 1.55 11.18
N LYS A 248 -19.00 1.42 11.14
CA LYS A 248 -18.30 0.44 10.30
C LYS A 248 -18.67 -1.01 10.60
N VAL A 249 -19.16 -1.31 11.81
CA VAL A 249 -19.62 -2.66 12.22
C VAL A 249 -20.58 -3.25 11.21
N GLU A 250 -21.51 -2.46 10.68
CA GLU A 250 -22.53 -2.92 9.76
C GLU A 250 -21.94 -3.44 8.45
N SER A 251 -20.93 -2.77 7.89
CA SER A 251 -20.25 -3.22 6.68
C SER A 251 -19.62 -4.61 6.86
N TYR A 252 -18.90 -4.81 7.99
CA TYR A 252 -18.28 -6.11 8.27
C TYR A 252 -19.30 -7.21 8.55
N ARG A 253 -20.37 -6.89 9.29
CA ARG A 253 -21.46 -7.85 9.58
C ARG A 253 -22.13 -8.31 8.30
N ASN A 254 -22.58 -7.39 7.47
CA ASN A 254 -23.30 -7.69 6.24
C ASN A 254 -22.44 -8.51 5.27
N ALA A 255 -21.17 -8.09 5.08
CA ALA A 255 -20.27 -8.84 4.23
C ALA A 255 -20.04 -10.28 4.73
N TYR A 256 -19.79 -10.46 6.03
CA TYR A 256 -19.58 -11.79 6.62
C TYR A 256 -20.85 -12.65 6.58
N GLN A 257 -21.99 -12.10 6.99
CA GLN A 257 -23.27 -12.79 7.04
C GLN A 257 -23.67 -13.34 5.65
N HIS A 258 -23.67 -12.46 4.65
CA HIS A 258 -24.15 -12.82 3.32
C HIS A 258 -23.18 -13.68 2.50
N ASN A 259 -21.88 -13.67 2.80
CA ASN A 259 -20.91 -14.50 2.09
C ASN A 259 -20.54 -15.76 2.88
N VAL A 260 -20.05 -15.61 4.12
CA VAL A 260 -19.48 -16.74 4.85
C VAL A 260 -20.58 -17.62 5.46
N VAL A 261 -21.66 -17.01 5.97
CA VAL A 261 -22.74 -17.76 6.61
C VAL A 261 -23.76 -18.27 5.58
N GLU A 262 -24.31 -17.38 4.75
CA GLU A 262 -25.41 -17.71 3.84
C GLU A 262 -24.95 -18.35 2.51
N ASN A 263 -23.69 -18.17 2.11
CA ASN A 263 -23.12 -18.79 0.91
C ASN A 263 -22.00 -19.79 1.26
N SER A 264 -22.11 -20.46 2.40
CA SER A 264 -21.12 -21.41 2.91
C SER A 264 -20.86 -22.62 1.99
N GLU A 265 -21.71 -22.86 1.01
CA GLU A 265 -21.50 -23.88 -0.02
C GLU A 265 -20.43 -23.48 -1.07
N MET A 266 -20.11 -22.19 -1.21
CA MET A 266 -19.10 -21.71 -2.14
C MET A 266 -18.02 -20.85 -1.49
N CYS A 267 -18.32 -20.19 -0.38
CA CYS A 267 -17.40 -19.33 0.33
C CYS A 267 -16.58 -20.13 1.36
N LEU A 268 -15.29 -20.20 1.18
CA LEU A 268 -14.38 -20.92 2.08
C LEU A 268 -13.97 -20.09 3.32
N GLY A 269 -14.54 -18.90 3.46
CA GLY A 269 -14.28 -17.96 4.56
C GLY A 269 -13.79 -16.61 4.08
N SER A 270 -13.15 -15.84 4.97
CA SER A 270 -12.83 -14.46 4.65
C SER A 270 -11.58 -13.94 5.37
N TYR A 271 -11.01 -12.86 4.84
CA TYR A 271 -9.97 -12.04 5.45
C TYR A 271 -10.46 -10.61 5.59
N ALA A 272 -10.75 -10.17 6.81
CA ALA A 272 -11.17 -8.79 7.07
C ALA A 272 -10.00 -7.80 6.85
N PHE A 273 -10.28 -6.71 6.19
CA PHE A 273 -9.31 -5.66 5.89
C PHE A 273 -9.63 -4.39 6.72
N MET A 274 -8.69 -3.78 7.46
CA MET A 274 -7.30 -4.19 7.59
C MET A 274 -6.96 -4.43 9.06
N TRP A 275 -6.26 -5.51 9.37
CA TRP A 275 -5.80 -5.83 10.72
C TRP A 275 -4.53 -5.05 11.04
N GLY A 276 -4.70 -3.94 11.74
CA GLY A 276 -3.67 -2.95 12.01
C GLY A 276 -4.11 -1.56 11.61
N GLN A 277 -3.16 -0.69 11.36
CA GLN A 277 -3.38 0.69 10.96
C GLN A 277 -2.57 1.03 9.70
N LYS A 278 -3.24 1.59 8.71
CA LYS A 278 -2.63 2.04 7.45
C LYS A 278 -3.21 3.39 7.07
N GLN A 279 -2.33 4.31 6.68
CA GLN A 279 -2.78 5.58 6.08
C GLN A 279 -3.36 5.30 4.69
N GLU A 280 -4.66 5.48 4.56
CA GLU A 280 -5.40 5.42 3.31
C GLU A 280 -6.61 6.36 3.45
N VAL A 281 -6.52 7.55 2.92
CA VAL A 281 -7.36 8.72 3.20
C VAL A 281 -7.16 9.23 4.64
N THR A 282 -7.44 8.40 5.61
CA THR A 282 -7.10 8.60 7.03
C THR A 282 -6.37 7.36 7.56
N ALA A 283 -5.73 7.49 8.69
CA ALA A 283 -5.07 6.34 9.33
C ALA A 283 -6.06 5.29 9.85
N THR A 284 -7.36 5.58 9.85
CA THR A 284 -8.40 4.73 10.44
C THR A 284 -9.46 4.27 9.45
N TRP A 285 -9.39 4.67 8.18
CA TRP A 285 -10.44 4.38 7.19
C TRP A 285 -10.82 2.90 7.13
N PHE A 286 -9.83 2.01 7.00
CA PHE A 286 -10.02 0.56 6.99
C PHE A 286 -9.54 -0.13 8.27
N SER A 287 -8.98 0.59 9.24
CA SER A 287 -8.34 -0.01 10.41
C SER A 287 -9.32 -0.73 11.31
N LEU A 288 -8.94 -1.94 11.70
CA LEU A 288 -9.59 -2.76 12.71
C LEU A 288 -8.96 -2.57 14.09
N LEU A 289 -7.69 -2.16 14.13
CA LEU A 289 -6.94 -1.85 15.33
C LEU A 289 -6.37 -0.43 15.24
N LEU A 290 -6.20 0.22 16.36
CA LEU A 290 -5.40 1.44 16.48
C LEU A 290 -3.90 1.08 16.57
N LYS A 291 -3.03 2.08 16.48
CA LYS A 291 -1.56 1.90 16.49
C LYS A 291 -1.04 1.18 17.74
N ASP A 292 -1.74 1.33 18.87
CA ASP A 292 -1.45 0.65 20.14
C ASP A 292 -2.10 -0.74 20.27
N ASN A 293 -2.62 -1.29 19.16
CA ASN A 293 -3.41 -2.51 19.10
C ASN A 293 -4.73 -2.49 19.90
N SER A 294 -5.22 -1.32 20.31
CA SER A 294 -6.61 -1.22 20.82
C SER A 294 -7.57 -1.61 19.69
N ARG A 295 -8.46 -2.57 19.98
CA ARG A 295 -9.42 -3.06 18.99
C ARG A 295 -10.58 -2.09 18.80
N LEU A 296 -11.14 -2.06 17.59
CA LEU A 296 -12.32 -1.29 17.24
C LEU A 296 -13.56 -2.20 17.13
N ALA A 297 -14.74 -1.63 17.27
CA ALA A 297 -16.01 -2.37 17.33
C ALA A 297 -16.25 -3.44 16.21
N PRO A 298 -15.78 -3.29 14.96
CA PRO A 298 -15.88 -4.36 13.98
C PRO A 298 -15.18 -5.65 14.40
N VAL A 299 -14.09 -5.58 15.17
CA VAL A 299 -13.38 -6.75 15.70
C VAL A 299 -14.26 -7.56 16.65
N ASP A 300 -15.02 -6.89 17.50
CA ASP A 300 -15.96 -7.56 18.41
C ASP A 300 -17.06 -8.30 17.64
N ALA A 301 -17.56 -7.70 16.55
CA ALA A 301 -18.54 -8.33 15.66
C ALA A 301 -17.97 -9.55 14.93
N LEU A 302 -16.73 -9.47 14.43
CA LEU A 302 -16.04 -10.60 13.80
C LEU A 302 -15.79 -11.72 14.82
N SER A 303 -15.35 -11.38 16.04
CA SER A 303 -15.15 -12.36 17.12
C SER A 303 -16.47 -13.08 17.46
N GLN A 304 -17.61 -12.37 17.45
CA GLN A 304 -18.93 -12.99 17.63
C GLN A 304 -19.24 -14.03 16.55
N PHE A 305 -18.94 -13.76 15.29
CA PHE A 305 -19.12 -14.73 14.21
C PHE A 305 -18.16 -15.93 14.36
N TRP A 306 -16.93 -15.69 14.76
CA TRP A 306 -15.89 -16.71 14.85
C TRP A 306 -16.06 -17.66 16.04
N THR A 307 -16.59 -17.15 17.19
CA THR A 307 -16.68 -17.88 18.45
C THR A 307 -18.10 -18.12 18.93
N GLY A 308 -19.10 -17.52 18.28
CA GLY A 308 -20.50 -17.57 18.71
C GLY A 308 -20.87 -16.57 19.82
N LYS A 309 -19.92 -15.80 20.34
CA LYS A 309 -20.14 -14.83 21.43
C LYS A 309 -19.26 -13.60 21.30
N TYR A 310 -19.73 -12.48 21.84
CA TYR A 310 -18.91 -11.29 21.97
C TYR A 310 -17.74 -11.49 22.96
N PRO A 311 -16.64 -10.74 22.81
CA PRO A 311 -15.66 -10.58 23.90
C PRO A 311 -16.35 -10.14 25.20
N MET A 312 -15.79 -10.54 26.35
CA MET A 312 -16.38 -10.20 27.66
C MET A 312 -16.47 -8.69 27.91
N ASN A 313 -15.48 -7.96 27.45
CA ASN A 313 -15.50 -6.50 27.38
C ASN A 313 -15.61 -6.11 25.91
N ARG A 314 -16.61 -5.31 25.54
CA ARG A 314 -16.82 -4.80 24.18
C ARG A 314 -16.21 -3.42 24.03
N CYS A 315 -15.94 -3.04 22.78
CA CYS A 315 -15.44 -1.70 22.50
C CYS A 315 -16.49 -0.63 22.84
N PRO A 316 -16.05 0.56 23.27
CA PRO A 316 -16.92 1.72 23.40
C PRO A 316 -17.65 2.03 22.08
N THR A 317 -18.75 2.73 22.17
CA THR A 317 -19.58 3.15 21.05
C THR A 317 -19.62 4.66 20.92
N ILE A 318 -19.57 5.16 19.68
CA ILE A 318 -19.80 6.57 19.35
C ILE A 318 -21.16 6.68 18.68
N GLU A 319 -22.08 7.36 19.34
CA GLU A 319 -23.40 7.70 18.81
C GLU A 319 -23.31 8.84 17.79
N SER A 320 -22.55 9.89 18.14
CA SER A 320 -22.35 11.02 17.23
C SER A 320 -21.07 11.81 17.56
N LEU A 321 -20.47 12.38 16.52
CA LEU A 321 -19.43 13.39 16.60
C LEU A 321 -19.81 14.52 15.64
N THR A 322 -19.92 15.74 16.16
CA THR A 322 -20.34 16.92 15.37
C THR A 322 -19.45 18.12 15.64
N VAL A 323 -19.26 18.97 14.65
CA VAL A 323 -18.60 20.26 14.77
C VAL A 323 -19.64 21.36 14.60
N SER A 324 -19.78 22.24 15.61
CA SER A 324 -20.82 23.29 15.63
C SER A 324 -22.24 22.76 15.29
N GLY A 325 -22.54 21.52 15.74
CA GLY A 325 -23.81 20.83 15.51
C GLY A 325 -24.02 20.24 14.12
N ARG A 326 -22.96 20.19 13.27
CA ARG A 326 -22.97 19.63 11.92
C ARG A 326 -21.93 18.52 11.75
N GLU A 327 -22.07 17.72 10.73
CA GLU A 327 -21.16 16.61 10.42
C GLU A 327 -19.92 17.04 9.61
N SER A 328 -19.94 18.26 9.06
CA SER A 328 -18.83 18.98 8.44
C SER A 328 -19.13 20.47 8.39
N ILE A 329 -18.10 21.32 8.34
CA ILE A 329 -18.27 22.77 8.20
C ILE A 329 -17.19 23.38 7.32
N MET A 330 -17.55 24.54 6.72
CA MET A 330 -16.60 25.52 6.21
C MET A 330 -16.38 26.59 7.28
N ALA A 331 -15.14 27.01 7.50
CA ALA A 331 -14.76 27.95 8.55
C ALA A 331 -13.67 28.92 8.05
N LYS A 332 -13.42 30.01 8.77
CA LYS A 332 -12.36 30.98 8.46
C LYS A 332 -11.05 30.61 9.19
N PRO A 333 -9.92 31.12 8.68
CA PRO A 333 -8.64 31.01 9.37
C PRO A 333 -8.72 31.53 10.82
N GLY A 334 -8.20 30.75 11.77
CA GLY A 334 -8.15 31.13 13.17
C GLY A 334 -9.49 31.05 13.93
N ASP A 335 -10.59 30.65 13.27
CA ASP A 335 -11.86 30.43 13.98
C ASP A 335 -11.69 29.39 15.09
N SER A 336 -12.38 29.62 16.21
CA SER A 336 -12.54 28.61 17.27
C SER A 336 -13.86 27.86 17.05
N VAL A 337 -13.77 26.54 16.89
CA VAL A 337 -14.94 25.69 16.67
C VAL A 337 -15.10 24.70 17.83
N ARG A 338 -16.37 24.45 18.19
CA ARG A 338 -16.68 23.44 19.20
C ARG A 338 -17.06 22.13 18.55
N VAL A 339 -16.36 21.06 18.96
CA VAL A 339 -16.66 19.68 18.56
C VAL A 339 -17.31 18.97 19.74
N VAL A 340 -18.40 18.26 19.50
CA VAL A 340 -19.20 17.58 20.53
C VAL A 340 -19.27 16.09 20.19
N LEU A 341 -18.94 15.27 21.19
CA LEU A 341 -18.96 13.81 21.14
C LEU A 341 -20.08 13.27 22.03
N LYS A 342 -20.83 12.30 21.53
CA LYS A 342 -21.64 11.41 22.33
C LYS A 342 -21.09 9.99 22.21
N ALA A 343 -20.59 9.47 23.30
CA ALA A 343 -20.02 8.13 23.37
C ALA A 343 -20.42 7.45 24.69
N SER A 344 -20.45 6.14 24.68
CA SER A 344 -20.75 5.33 25.86
C SER A 344 -20.00 3.99 25.77
N ASP A 345 -19.87 3.34 26.92
CA ASP A 345 -19.34 1.99 27.01
C ASP A 345 -20.46 1.00 27.26
N PRO A 346 -20.54 -0.15 26.57
CA PRO A 346 -21.61 -1.15 26.75
C PRO A 346 -21.63 -1.78 28.14
N GLU A 347 -20.48 -1.95 28.78
CA GLU A 347 -20.33 -2.48 30.13
C GLU A 347 -20.37 -1.37 31.20
N ARG A 348 -20.44 -0.09 30.76
CA ARG A 348 -20.40 1.12 31.57
C ARG A 348 -19.06 1.38 32.23
N ASP A 349 -18.00 0.94 31.59
CA ASP A 349 -16.64 1.25 32.00
C ASP A 349 -16.34 2.74 31.83
N ALA A 350 -15.38 3.24 32.61
CA ALA A 350 -14.94 4.62 32.49
C ALA A 350 -14.17 4.82 31.18
N ILE A 351 -14.64 5.75 30.37
CA ILE A 351 -14.01 6.06 29.08
C ILE A 351 -13.07 7.26 29.18
N LYS A 352 -11.96 7.19 28.44
CA LYS A 352 -11.02 8.30 28.24
C LYS A 352 -11.06 8.74 26.78
N VAL A 353 -11.16 10.06 26.56
CA VAL A 353 -11.21 10.63 25.21
C VAL A 353 -9.94 11.42 24.93
N THR A 354 -9.37 11.19 23.75
CA THR A 354 -8.25 11.97 23.18
C THR A 354 -8.73 12.68 21.93
N TRP A 355 -8.38 13.96 21.84
CA TRP A 355 -8.75 14.83 20.72
C TRP A 355 -7.53 15.25 19.93
N GLU A 356 -7.61 15.20 18.61
CA GLU A 356 -6.51 15.58 17.73
C GLU A 356 -7.05 16.26 16.47
N LEU A 357 -6.34 17.28 15.97
CA LEU A 357 -6.59 17.88 14.67
C LEU A 357 -5.51 17.41 13.69
N PHE A 358 -5.95 16.85 12.56
CA PHE A 358 -5.08 16.44 11.47
C PHE A 358 -5.29 17.33 10.24
N ALA A 359 -4.20 17.62 9.52
CA ALA A 359 -4.29 18.18 8.19
C ALA A 359 -4.55 17.04 7.19
N ASP A 360 -5.65 17.13 6.45
CA ASP A 360 -5.96 16.18 5.37
C ASP A 360 -5.19 16.59 4.11
N GLU A 361 -4.50 15.64 3.49
CA GLU A 361 -3.68 15.91 2.30
C GLU A 361 -4.53 16.16 1.04
N GLU A 362 -5.82 15.81 1.06
CA GLU A 362 -6.77 15.93 -0.07
C GLU A 362 -6.29 15.24 -1.37
N HIS A 363 -5.25 14.46 -1.28
CA HIS A 363 -4.68 13.70 -2.40
C HIS A 363 -4.48 12.25 -1.96
N TYR A 364 -5.30 11.39 -2.51
CA TYR A 364 -5.39 10.00 -2.11
C TYR A 364 -4.89 9.10 -3.24
N ARG A 365 -4.06 8.14 -2.91
CA ARG A 365 -3.53 7.18 -3.87
C ARG A 365 -4.51 6.06 -4.14
N SER A 366 -4.47 5.50 -5.35
CA SER A 366 -5.30 4.37 -5.73
C SER A 366 -4.61 3.03 -5.43
N GLY A 367 -5.43 1.97 -5.28
CA GLY A 367 -4.93 0.60 -5.22
C GLY A 367 -4.11 0.26 -3.98
N GLY A 368 -4.31 0.97 -2.87
CA GLY A 368 -3.64 0.69 -1.62
C GLY A 368 -2.15 1.06 -1.57
N ASP A 369 -1.66 1.90 -2.49
CA ASP A 369 -0.29 2.40 -2.45
C ASP A 369 -0.04 3.21 -1.16
N ALA A 370 1.22 3.22 -0.70
CA ALA A 370 1.59 3.88 0.55
C ALA A 370 1.31 5.39 0.51
N GLU A 371 0.55 5.90 1.48
CA GLU A 371 0.32 7.32 1.71
C GLU A 371 1.16 7.83 2.88
N ALA A 372 1.58 9.10 2.82
CA ALA A 372 2.24 9.74 3.95
C ALA A 372 1.27 9.92 5.12
N ALA A 373 1.75 9.72 6.34
CA ALA A 373 0.96 9.98 7.53
C ALA A 373 0.52 11.45 7.59
N ALA A 374 -0.76 11.67 7.89
CA ALA A 374 -1.31 13.01 8.05
C ALA A 374 -0.63 13.77 9.21
N LYS A 375 -0.40 15.08 9.04
CA LYS A 375 0.25 15.90 10.05
C LYS A 375 -0.71 16.20 11.21
N VAL A 376 -0.30 15.85 12.42
CA VAL A 376 -1.01 16.25 13.66
C VAL A 376 -0.69 17.69 14.02
N LEU A 377 -1.72 18.46 14.37
CA LEU A 377 -1.64 19.83 14.84
C LEU A 377 -1.99 19.87 16.34
N ALA A 378 -1.09 19.37 17.18
CA ALA A 378 -1.34 19.15 18.61
C ALA A 378 -1.78 20.41 19.37
N GLN A 379 -1.32 21.58 18.98
CA GLN A 379 -1.63 22.86 19.65
C GLN A 379 -3.01 23.42 19.27
N ALA A 380 -3.70 22.82 18.31
CA ALA A 380 -5.01 23.28 17.87
C ALA A 380 -6.12 23.00 18.91
N ILE A 381 -5.95 22.00 19.75
CA ILE A 381 -6.90 21.66 20.82
C ILE A 381 -6.61 22.56 22.03
N VAL A 382 -7.44 23.57 22.22
CA VAL A 382 -7.25 24.59 23.27
C VAL A 382 -7.78 24.10 24.61
N LYS A 383 -8.93 23.43 24.59
CA LYS A 383 -9.60 22.87 25.77
C LYS A 383 -10.37 21.62 25.36
N SER A 384 -10.37 20.61 26.21
CA SER A 384 -11.19 19.41 25.98
C SER A 384 -11.59 18.71 27.25
N ASP A 385 -12.68 17.96 27.16
CA ASP A 385 -13.15 17.00 28.15
C ASP A 385 -13.62 15.71 27.45
N ALA A 386 -14.31 14.83 28.18
CA ALA A 386 -14.80 13.56 27.63
C ALA A 386 -15.89 13.75 26.55
N ASN A 387 -16.56 14.90 26.50
CA ASN A 387 -17.73 15.11 25.67
C ASN A 387 -17.53 16.21 24.62
N SER A 388 -16.49 17.04 24.74
CA SER A 388 -16.27 18.14 23.80
C SER A 388 -14.83 18.61 23.72
N ALA A 389 -14.49 19.26 22.61
CA ALA A 389 -13.25 20.00 22.44
C ALA A 389 -13.50 21.37 21.80
N GLU A 390 -12.69 22.35 22.22
CA GLU A 390 -12.55 23.64 21.53
C GLU A 390 -11.28 23.58 20.69
N VAL A 391 -11.45 23.82 19.40
CA VAL A 391 -10.39 23.68 18.40
C VAL A 391 -10.17 25.01 17.72
N THR A 392 -8.94 25.56 17.80
CA THR A 392 -8.54 26.72 17.01
C THR A 392 -8.04 26.25 15.67
N LEU A 393 -8.70 26.69 14.61
CA LEU A 393 -8.35 26.30 13.25
C LEU A 393 -7.09 27.01 12.76
N PRO A 394 -6.29 26.33 11.90
CA PRO A 394 -5.10 26.93 11.32
C PRO A 394 -5.39 28.18 10.48
N SER A 395 -4.35 28.99 10.25
CA SER A 395 -4.38 30.12 9.32
C SER A 395 -4.35 29.68 7.85
N ASP A 396 -3.83 28.50 7.59
CA ASP A 396 -3.66 27.95 6.24
C ASP A 396 -4.98 27.33 5.76
N GLY A 397 -5.35 27.59 4.51
CA GLY A 397 -6.52 26.96 3.88
C GLY A 397 -6.30 25.48 3.65
N GLY A 398 -7.40 24.74 3.48
CA GLY A 398 -7.40 23.31 3.21
C GLY A 398 -8.36 22.52 4.07
N LEU A 399 -8.35 21.22 3.91
CA LEU A 399 -9.19 20.29 4.65
C LEU A 399 -8.45 19.81 5.91
N TYR A 400 -9.15 19.82 7.01
CA TYR A 400 -8.69 19.31 8.32
C TYR A 400 -9.71 18.32 8.87
N ARG A 401 -9.26 17.44 9.79
CA ARG A 401 -10.15 16.49 10.47
C ARG A 401 -9.90 16.54 11.97
N VAL A 402 -10.97 16.77 12.75
CA VAL A 402 -10.91 16.63 14.20
C VAL A 402 -11.28 15.20 14.56
N PHE A 403 -10.35 14.47 15.14
CA PHE A 403 -10.55 13.12 15.63
C PHE A 403 -10.89 13.08 17.10
N ALA A 404 -11.82 12.20 17.46
CA ALA A 404 -12.09 11.79 18.83
C ALA A 404 -11.80 10.29 18.97
N THR A 405 -10.83 9.94 19.79
CA THR A 405 -10.50 8.55 20.14
C THR A 405 -10.96 8.26 21.56
N VAL A 406 -11.85 7.31 21.71
CA VAL A 406 -12.44 6.87 22.99
C VAL A 406 -11.82 5.52 23.38
N ARG A 407 -11.37 5.34 24.63
CA ARG A 407 -10.80 4.09 25.16
C ARG A 407 -11.47 3.71 26.47
N ASP A 408 -11.67 2.40 26.67
CA ASP A 408 -12.27 1.79 27.86
C ASP A 408 -11.26 1.33 28.91
N ASN A 409 -9.95 1.45 28.65
CA ASN A 409 -8.84 0.91 29.45
C ASN A 409 -8.80 -0.63 29.55
N HIS A 410 -9.62 -1.35 28.80
CA HIS A 410 -9.67 -2.82 28.70
C HIS A 410 -9.25 -3.34 27.33
N GLY A 411 -8.60 -2.48 26.51
CA GLY A 411 -8.11 -2.80 25.18
C GLY A 411 -9.13 -2.58 24.06
N GLY A 412 -10.33 -2.07 24.38
CA GLY A 412 -11.32 -1.59 23.43
C GLY A 412 -11.18 -0.10 23.16
N ALA A 413 -11.48 0.31 21.92
CA ALA A 413 -11.54 1.70 21.54
C ALA A 413 -12.67 1.97 20.53
N ALA A 414 -13.05 3.25 20.45
CA ALA A 414 -13.87 3.76 19.36
C ALA A 414 -13.23 5.03 18.80
N ILE A 415 -13.40 5.26 17.49
CA ILE A 415 -12.84 6.43 16.82
C ILE A 415 -13.84 7.00 15.82
N ALA A 416 -13.88 8.32 15.75
CA ALA A 416 -14.59 9.07 14.73
C ALA A 416 -13.84 10.35 14.38
N ASN A 417 -14.10 10.90 13.21
CA ASN A 417 -13.63 12.23 12.85
C ASN A 417 -14.71 13.07 12.19
N VAL A 418 -14.55 14.39 12.26
CA VAL A 418 -15.36 15.35 11.51
C VAL A 418 -14.47 16.24 10.67
N PRO A 419 -14.75 16.40 9.36
CA PRO A 419 -14.01 17.28 8.49
C PRO A 419 -14.39 18.76 8.70
N VAL A 420 -13.38 19.61 8.60
CA VAL A 420 -13.51 21.08 8.62
C VAL A 420 -12.66 21.65 7.49
N ARG A 421 -13.26 22.43 6.60
CA ARG A 421 -12.51 23.15 5.56
C ARG A 421 -12.26 24.59 6.00
N VAL A 422 -11.01 24.98 6.02
CA VAL A 422 -10.62 26.39 6.23
C VAL A 422 -10.58 27.10 4.88
N ASP A 423 -11.40 28.13 4.73
CA ASP A 423 -11.52 28.95 3.52
C ASP A 423 -10.44 30.04 3.47
N ALA A 424 -9.27 29.62 3.02
CA ALA A 424 -8.09 30.46 2.81
C ALA A 424 -7.19 29.85 1.73
N PRO A 425 -6.19 30.59 1.22
CA PRO A 425 -5.18 30.02 0.35
C PRO A 425 -4.51 28.80 0.99
N ILE A 426 -4.41 27.72 0.22
CA ILE A 426 -3.76 26.49 0.69
C ILE A 426 -2.26 26.77 0.85
N ARG A 427 -1.71 26.44 1.99
CA ARG A 427 -0.26 26.51 2.19
C ARG A 427 0.42 25.54 1.24
N ILE A 428 1.36 26.05 0.46
CA ILE A 428 2.18 25.24 -0.42
C ILE A 428 3.03 24.32 0.45
N ALA A 429 2.73 23.02 0.43
CA ALA A 429 3.53 22.05 1.17
C ALA A 429 5.00 22.10 0.70
N THR A 430 5.95 22.22 1.63
CA THR A 430 7.38 22.09 1.32
C THR A 430 7.70 20.65 0.93
N GLY A 431 8.73 20.46 0.10
CA GLY A 431 9.30 19.15 -0.17
C GLY A 431 9.96 18.52 1.08
N LYS A 432 10.36 17.25 0.97
CA LYS A 432 11.16 16.59 2.00
C LYS A 432 12.53 17.27 2.05
N LYS A 433 12.95 17.75 3.23
CA LYS A 433 14.29 18.36 3.38
C LYS A 433 15.37 17.35 3.08
N GLN A 434 16.33 17.72 2.23
CA GLN A 434 17.46 16.89 1.86
C GLN A 434 18.79 17.49 2.35
N SER A 435 19.74 16.60 2.61
CA SER A 435 21.12 17.00 2.85
C SER A 435 21.82 17.30 1.53
N LEU A 436 22.68 18.28 1.53
CA LEU A 436 23.54 18.59 0.38
C LEU A 436 24.96 18.02 0.60
N PRO A 437 25.65 17.58 -0.44
CA PRO A 437 25.18 17.51 -1.83
C PRO A 437 24.14 16.41 -2.03
N LEU A 438 23.09 16.70 -2.83
CA LEU A 438 22.11 15.69 -3.26
C LEU A 438 22.48 15.18 -4.65
N ILE A 439 22.74 13.90 -4.78
CA ILE A 439 23.10 13.25 -6.05
C ILE A 439 21.83 12.91 -6.82
N VAL A 440 21.71 13.40 -8.04
CA VAL A 440 20.65 13.09 -9.00
C VAL A 440 21.03 11.92 -9.90
N TYR A 441 22.28 11.89 -10.34
CA TYR A 441 22.89 10.80 -11.10
C TYR A 441 24.39 10.70 -10.81
N GLY A 442 24.90 9.50 -10.56
CA GLY A 442 26.30 9.17 -10.32
C GLY A 442 26.45 7.69 -9.94
N GLU A 443 27.66 7.26 -9.53
CA GLU A 443 27.95 5.86 -9.17
C GLU A 443 27.17 5.35 -7.96
N VAL A 444 26.82 6.25 -7.04
CA VAL A 444 25.99 5.95 -5.87
C VAL A 444 24.81 6.90 -5.90
N THR A 445 23.65 6.37 -6.23
CA THR A 445 22.37 7.08 -6.11
C THR A 445 21.59 6.50 -4.94
N ASP A 446 21.19 7.37 -4.01
CA ASP A 446 20.21 6.96 -3.01
C ASP A 446 18.87 6.64 -3.69
N ALA A 447 18.23 5.55 -3.28
CA ALA A 447 16.96 5.09 -3.84
C ALA A 447 15.81 6.13 -3.68
N GLU A 448 16.02 7.18 -2.89
CA GLU A 448 15.05 8.24 -2.59
C GLU A 448 15.34 9.56 -3.33
N THR A 449 16.05 9.57 -4.47
CA THR A 449 16.32 10.79 -5.22
C THR A 449 15.31 11.02 -6.35
N PHE A 450 15.64 11.94 -7.24
CA PHE A 450 14.90 12.13 -8.49
C PHE A 450 15.17 10.98 -9.46
N VAL A 451 14.14 10.59 -10.24
CA VAL A 451 14.25 9.51 -11.23
C VAL A 451 13.90 10.01 -12.64
N PRO A 452 14.54 9.50 -13.72
CA PRO A 452 14.27 9.89 -15.09
C PRO A 452 12.93 9.30 -15.57
N SER A 453 11.84 9.98 -15.26
CA SER A 453 10.48 9.48 -15.48
C SER A 453 9.58 10.44 -16.25
N GLY A 454 9.94 11.71 -16.37
CA GLY A 454 9.17 12.72 -17.09
C GLY A 454 9.52 12.78 -18.57
N TRP A 455 8.94 11.92 -19.39
CA TRP A 455 9.17 11.85 -20.83
C TRP A 455 8.36 12.91 -21.57
N MET A 456 9.01 13.65 -22.50
CA MET A 456 8.43 14.80 -23.19
C MET A 456 8.69 14.76 -24.69
N GLY A 457 7.82 15.43 -25.46
CA GLY A 457 7.93 15.51 -26.92
C GLY A 457 7.75 14.13 -27.57
N ASP A 458 8.60 13.80 -28.54
CA ASP A 458 8.62 12.45 -29.15
C ASP A 458 9.38 11.47 -28.26
N ALA A 459 8.73 11.08 -27.15
CA ALA A 459 9.28 10.20 -26.13
C ALA A 459 9.70 8.81 -26.69
N LYS A 460 9.03 8.32 -27.74
CA LYS A 460 9.33 7.02 -28.35
C LYS A 460 10.69 7.00 -29.05
N SER A 461 11.17 8.17 -29.45
CA SER A 461 12.48 8.33 -30.09
C SER A 461 13.62 8.57 -29.11
N ILE A 462 13.35 8.55 -27.79
CA ILE A 462 14.36 8.72 -26.75
C ILE A 462 14.82 7.38 -26.21
N LYS A 463 16.15 7.20 -26.10
CA LYS A 463 16.77 6.07 -25.42
C LYS A 463 17.73 6.58 -24.34
N LEU A 464 17.66 5.96 -23.16
CA LEU A 464 18.59 6.20 -22.05
C LEU A 464 19.33 4.90 -21.72
N ASP A 465 20.65 4.98 -21.62
CA ASP A 465 21.47 3.93 -21.03
C ASP A 465 22.14 4.51 -19.77
N LEU A 466 21.57 4.17 -18.61
CA LEU A 466 22.01 4.65 -17.31
C LEU A 466 23.33 4.00 -16.83
N LEU A 467 23.79 2.96 -17.51
CA LEU A 467 24.96 2.17 -17.13
C LEU A 467 26.02 2.12 -18.25
N ASN A 468 26.05 3.14 -19.11
CA ASN A 468 27.01 3.22 -20.21
C ASN A 468 28.44 3.25 -19.67
N LYS A 469 29.30 2.34 -20.15
CA LYS A 469 30.69 2.17 -19.72
C LYS A 469 31.71 2.85 -20.64
N SER A 470 31.25 3.48 -21.73
CA SER A 470 32.13 4.12 -22.70
C SER A 470 32.55 5.50 -22.22
N ASN A 471 33.82 5.61 -21.82
CA ASN A 471 34.46 6.87 -21.45
C ASN A 471 33.66 7.69 -20.40
N PRO A 472 33.38 7.14 -19.17
CA PRO A 472 32.71 7.90 -18.11
C PRO A 472 33.60 9.07 -17.66
N LYS A 473 32.98 10.13 -17.09
CA LYS A 473 33.70 11.26 -16.52
C LYS A 473 34.34 10.87 -15.20
N SER A 474 33.60 10.15 -14.37
CA SER A 474 34.05 9.61 -13.09
C SER A 474 33.55 8.16 -12.94
N GLY A 475 34.12 7.40 -12.00
CA GLY A 475 33.69 6.04 -11.73
C GLY A 475 33.80 5.09 -12.91
N ILE A 476 32.80 4.26 -13.10
CA ILE A 476 32.76 3.17 -14.11
C ILE A 476 31.63 3.31 -15.13
N THR A 477 30.67 4.21 -14.88
CA THR A 477 29.50 4.41 -15.76
C THR A 477 29.22 5.89 -16.01
N SER A 478 28.51 6.18 -17.09
CA SER A 478 27.91 7.47 -17.42
C SER A 478 26.53 7.26 -18.02
N LEU A 479 25.70 8.29 -18.04
CA LEU A 479 24.41 8.25 -18.71
C LEU A 479 24.58 8.60 -20.20
N ARG A 480 24.21 7.68 -21.09
CA ARG A 480 24.10 7.94 -22.51
C ARG A 480 22.66 8.29 -22.86
N CYS A 481 22.48 9.46 -23.47
CA CYS A 481 21.19 9.96 -23.96
C CYS A 481 21.20 9.94 -25.50
N GLU A 482 20.13 9.40 -26.09
CA GLU A 482 19.97 9.37 -27.55
C GLU A 482 18.56 9.81 -27.93
N PHE A 483 18.46 10.74 -28.87
CA PHE A 483 17.20 11.13 -29.51
C PHE A 483 17.30 10.78 -30.99
N THR A 484 16.52 9.80 -31.45
CA THR A 484 16.66 9.18 -32.77
C THR A 484 15.77 9.80 -33.85
N ALA A 485 14.84 10.73 -33.49
CA ALA A 485 13.95 11.33 -34.47
C ALA A 485 14.67 12.31 -35.41
N ASN A 486 14.26 12.33 -36.66
CA ASN A 486 14.78 13.24 -37.69
C ASN A 486 14.06 14.61 -37.74
N SER A 487 13.08 14.82 -36.86
CA SER A 487 12.33 16.07 -36.73
C SER A 487 11.70 16.18 -35.37
N GLY A 488 11.20 17.37 -34.98
CA GLY A 488 10.56 17.58 -33.69
C GLY A 488 11.55 17.74 -32.55
N TRP A 489 11.14 17.41 -31.33
CA TRP A 489 11.94 17.55 -30.13
C TRP A 489 11.61 16.44 -29.13
N GLY A 490 12.51 16.19 -28.20
CA GLY A 490 12.30 15.28 -27.08
C GLY A 490 13.07 15.72 -25.85
N GLY A 491 12.71 15.18 -24.69
CA GLY A 491 13.40 15.47 -23.45
C GLY A 491 12.99 14.53 -22.32
N VAL A 492 13.80 14.54 -21.26
CA VAL A 492 13.54 13.74 -20.05
C VAL A 492 13.75 14.62 -18.82
N ALA A 493 12.81 14.55 -17.90
CA ALA A 493 12.89 15.17 -16.58
C ALA A 493 13.09 14.11 -15.49
N TRP A 494 13.98 14.40 -14.55
CA TRP A 494 14.16 13.65 -13.32
C TRP A 494 13.17 14.14 -12.29
N GLN A 495 12.22 13.30 -11.90
CA GLN A 495 11.07 13.68 -11.08
C GLN A 495 11.04 12.99 -9.72
N ASN A 496 10.40 13.62 -8.75
CA ASN A 496 9.99 13.06 -7.49
C ASN A 496 8.60 13.59 -7.10
N PRO A 497 7.56 12.71 -6.99
CA PRO A 497 7.55 11.28 -7.34
C PRO A 497 7.77 11.03 -8.84
N ALA A 498 8.08 9.78 -9.19
CA ALA A 498 8.19 9.36 -10.57
C ALA A 498 6.89 9.58 -11.35
N GLN A 499 7.00 10.01 -12.62
CA GLN A 499 5.88 10.22 -13.56
C GLN A 499 4.82 11.25 -13.09
N ASP A 500 5.15 12.08 -12.12
CA ASP A 500 4.23 13.11 -11.63
C ASP A 500 4.52 14.50 -12.20
N TRP A 501 3.47 15.11 -12.72
CA TRP A 501 3.48 16.45 -13.30
C TRP A 501 2.76 17.47 -12.40
N GLY A 502 2.99 17.38 -11.09
CA GLY A 502 2.47 18.33 -10.09
C GLY A 502 1.08 18.00 -9.56
N ASN A 503 0.61 16.79 -9.76
CA ASN A 503 -0.67 16.34 -9.24
C ASN A 503 -0.53 15.69 -7.85
N GLU A 504 0.64 15.10 -7.56
CA GLU A 504 0.95 14.44 -6.30
C GLU A 504 1.88 15.26 -5.42
N ARG A 505 1.79 15.03 -4.11
CA ARG A 505 2.77 15.57 -3.17
C ARG A 505 4.13 14.93 -3.42
N GLY A 506 5.19 15.72 -3.30
CA GLY A 506 6.56 15.24 -3.46
C GLY A 506 7.53 16.39 -3.69
N GLY A 507 8.66 16.06 -4.28
CA GLY A 507 9.78 16.98 -4.44
C GLY A 507 10.59 17.13 -3.16
N PHE A 508 11.71 17.80 -3.29
CA PHE A 508 12.65 18.03 -2.19
C PHE A 508 12.76 19.50 -1.83
N ASP A 509 12.92 19.77 -0.54
CA ASP A 509 13.38 21.05 -0.03
C ASP A 509 14.92 21.07 -0.11
N LEU A 510 15.40 21.83 -1.09
CA LEU A 510 16.82 22.03 -1.39
C LEU A 510 17.33 23.39 -0.90
N THR A 511 16.63 24.00 0.05
CA THR A 511 17.05 25.29 0.64
C THR A 511 18.46 25.18 1.22
N GLY A 512 19.34 26.05 0.75
CA GLY A 512 20.77 26.06 1.04
C GLY A 512 21.64 25.60 -0.12
N ALA A 513 21.05 25.01 -1.19
CA ALA A 513 21.80 24.77 -2.41
C ALA A 513 22.15 26.09 -3.11
N THR A 514 23.36 26.17 -3.62
CA THR A 514 23.88 27.35 -4.35
C THR A 514 23.98 27.12 -5.84
N ARG A 515 23.93 25.85 -6.28
CA ARG A 515 24.05 25.48 -7.69
C ARG A 515 23.61 24.03 -7.94
N LEU A 516 23.18 23.77 -9.17
CA LEU A 516 23.09 22.44 -9.77
C LEU A 516 24.29 22.23 -10.69
N VAL A 517 25.07 21.18 -10.45
CA VAL A 517 26.30 20.88 -11.20
C VAL A 517 26.15 19.55 -11.95
N PHE A 518 26.71 19.48 -13.14
CA PHE A 518 26.79 18.25 -13.92
C PHE A 518 27.93 18.30 -14.94
N HIS A 519 28.30 17.13 -15.47
CA HIS A 519 29.20 17.02 -16.60
C HIS A 519 28.42 16.55 -17.82
N ALA A 520 28.77 17.12 -18.97
CA ALA A 520 28.19 16.72 -20.26
C ALA A 520 29.25 16.71 -21.36
N ARG A 521 29.06 15.81 -22.35
CA ARG A 521 29.81 15.83 -23.61
C ARG A 521 28.91 15.35 -24.76
N GLY A 522 29.16 15.81 -25.96
CA GLY A 522 28.59 15.26 -27.17
C GLY A 522 29.23 13.95 -27.56
N ASP A 523 28.63 13.22 -28.47
CA ASP A 523 29.24 12.04 -29.09
C ASP A 523 30.34 12.42 -30.07
N VAL A 524 30.04 13.37 -30.93
CA VAL A 524 30.99 13.91 -31.96
C VAL A 524 31.33 15.38 -31.75
N GLY A 525 30.57 16.08 -30.91
CA GLY A 525 30.65 17.52 -30.70
C GLY A 525 29.77 18.31 -31.66
N GLY A 526 29.17 19.39 -31.15
CA GLY A 526 28.21 20.23 -31.89
C GLY A 526 26.76 19.98 -31.54
N GLU A 527 26.44 18.97 -30.74
CA GLU A 527 25.08 18.69 -30.23
C GLU A 527 24.57 19.85 -29.38
N GLU A 528 23.37 20.35 -29.71
CA GLU A 528 22.71 21.42 -28.95
C GLU A 528 21.70 20.83 -27.97
N VAL A 529 21.92 21.06 -26.66
CA VAL A 529 21.07 20.54 -25.59
C VAL A 529 20.69 21.68 -24.65
N THR A 530 19.42 21.74 -24.24
CA THR A 530 18.99 22.61 -23.14
C THR A 530 18.94 21.78 -21.85
N PHE A 531 19.58 22.29 -20.80
CA PHE A 531 19.58 21.68 -19.46
C PHE A 531 18.88 22.58 -18.45
N GLY A 532 18.27 22.01 -17.43
CA GLY A 532 17.58 22.81 -16.42
C GLY A 532 17.01 22.01 -15.26
N PHE A 533 16.15 22.68 -14.50
CA PHE A 533 15.30 22.09 -13.45
C PHE A 533 14.02 22.92 -13.30
N GLY A 534 13.01 22.38 -12.60
CA GLY A 534 11.81 23.14 -12.25
C GLY A 534 10.84 23.32 -13.41
N LEU A 535 10.30 22.26 -13.99
CA LEU A 535 9.38 22.33 -15.15
C LEU A 535 7.91 22.54 -14.78
N ILE A 536 7.51 22.14 -13.57
CA ILE A 536 6.10 22.11 -13.18
C ILE A 536 5.65 23.50 -12.75
N GLY A 537 4.76 24.09 -13.52
CA GLY A 537 4.30 25.48 -13.35
C GLY A 537 3.28 25.67 -12.21
N LYS A 538 3.06 26.92 -11.83
CA LYS A 538 2.20 27.35 -10.70
C LYS A 538 0.70 27.03 -10.88
N GLU A 539 0.28 26.61 -12.05
CA GLU A 539 -1.07 26.11 -12.34
C GLU A 539 -1.34 24.72 -11.75
N LYS A 540 -0.29 24.04 -11.33
CA LYS A 540 -0.37 22.73 -10.67
C LYS A 540 -0.38 22.86 -9.15
N LYS A 541 -1.09 21.97 -8.47
CA LYS A 541 -1.19 21.96 -7.00
C LYS A 541 0.20 21.84 -6.33
N TYR A 542 1.05 21.01 -6.89
CA TYR A 542 2.40 20.78 -6.37
C TYR A 542 3.45 21.16 -7.42
N PHE A 543 3.55 22.45 -7.70
CA PHE A 543 4.48 23.01 -8.67
C PHE A 543 5.93 23.10 -8.14
N ASP A 544 6.90 23.26 -9.02
CA ASP A 544 8.27 23.60 -8.66
C ASP A 544 8.34 25.05 -8.17
N THR A 545 8.96 25.27 -6.99
CA THR A 545 9.05 26.61 -6.38
C THR A 545 10.13 27.51 -6.99
N ALA A 546 11.03 26.93 -7.79
CA ALA A 546 11.99 27.64 -8.63
C ALA A 546 12.25 26.88 -9.92
N LYS A 547 12.71 27.58 -10.95
CA LYS A 547 13.14 27.02 -12.22
C LYS A 547 14.32 27.78 -12.80
N ARG A 548 15.25 27.06 -13.45
CA ARG A 548 16.36 27.66 -14.23
C ARG A 548 16.72 26.74 -15.39
N SER A 549 17.29 27.34 -16.46
CA SER A 549 17.83 26.59 -17.60
C SER A 549 19.11 27.18 -18.13
N LEU A 550 19.90 26.35 -18.79
CA LEU A 550 20.98 26.66 -19.70
C LEU A 550 20.50 26.29 -21.08
N ASP A 551 20.11 27.29 -21.87
CA ASP A 551 19.44 27.04 -23.13
C ASP A 551 20.45 26.83 -24.27
N LYS A 552 20.19 25.80 -25.12
CA LYS A 552 20.92 25.53 -26.35
C LYS A 552 22.44 25.48 -26.18
N ILE A 553 22.88 24.76 -25.14
CA ILE A 553 24.32 24.53 -24.91
C ILE A 553 24.85 23.65 -26.03
N LYS A 554 25.88 24.13 -26.72
CA LYS A 554 26.59 23.39 -27.75
C LYS A 554 27.71 22.58 -27.08
N LEU A 555 27.59 21.26 -27.13
CA LEU A 555 28.55 20.35 -26.50
C LEU A 555 29.79 20.14 -27.39
N THR A 556 30.92 19.84 -26.74
CA THR A 556 32.12 19.33 -27.41
C THR A 556 32.21 17.82 -27.23
N GLY A 557 33.11 17.15 -27.97
CA GLY A 557 33.39 15.73 -27.79
C GLY A 557 34.09 15.39 -26.45
N ASP A 558 34.63 16.41 -25.78
CA ASP A 558 35.27 16.27 -24.48
C ASP A 558 34.31 16.60 -23.34
N TRP A 559 34.52 15.99 -22.16
CA TRP A 559 33.76 16.28 -20.96
C TRP A 559 33.93 17.73 -20.50
N GLN A 560 32.81 18.43 -20.37
CA GLN A 560 32.73 19.80 -19.86
C GLN A 560 31.91 19.82 -18.59
N ARG A 561 32.33 20.64 -17.61
CA ARG A 561 31.57 20.90 -16.40
C ARG A 561 30.63 22.08 -16.62
N PHE A 562 29.37 21.88 -16.28
CA PHE A 562 28.33 22.91 -16.31
C PHE A 562 27.79 23.16 -14.89
N GLU A 563 27.34 24.38 -14.67
CA GLU A 563 26.66 24.74 -13.43
C GLU A 563 25.49 25.70 -13.69
N ILE A 564 24.38 25.46 -13.03
CA ILE A 564 23.24 26.37 -12.96
C ILE A 564 23.31 27.04 -11.60
N LYS A 565 23.71 28.32 -11.55
CA LYS A 565 23.82 29.09 -10.31
C LYS A 565 22.45 29.51 -9.81
N LEU A 566 22.33 29.66 -8.49
CA LEU A 566 21.10 29.99 -7.79
C LEU A 566 21.18 31.34 -7.05
N ASP A 567 22.27 32.10 -7.28
CA ASP A 567 22.54 33.37 -6.60
C ASP A 567 21.49 34.47 -6.94
N ASP A 568 20.74 34.28 -8.05
CA ASP A 568 19.74 35.22 -8.56
C ASP A 568 18.30 34.71 -8.38
N VAL A 569 18.03 33.88 -7.37
CA VAL A 569 16.66 33.43 -7.09
C VAL A 569 15.84 34.65 -6.67
N ALA A 570 14.84 35.02 -7.51
CA ALA A 570 13.99 36.17 -7.23
C ALA A 570 13.27 36.00 -5.89
N ASP A 571 12.93 37.11 -5.20
CA ASP A 571 12.21 37.08 -3.90
C ASP A 571 10.93 36.25 -3.91
N SER A 572 10.32 36.02 -5.08
CA SER A 572 9.11 35.21 -5.29
C SER A 572 9.38 33.72 -5.54
N GLU A 573 10.66 33.30 -5.63
CA GLU A 573 11.09 31.91 -5.87
C GLU A 573 11.90 31.42 -4.67
N ASN A 574 11.85 30.13 -4.42
CA ASN A 574 12.63 29.50 -3.37
C ASN A 574 12.85 28.03 -3.70
N LEU A 575 13.70 27.34 -2.97
CA LEU A 575 14.02 25.94 -3.19
C LEU A 575 13.25 25.00 -2.25
N THR A 576 12.16 25.46 -1.65
CA THR A 576 11.42 24.69 -0.65
C THR A 576 10.69 23.50 -1.23
N ARG A 577 10.48 23.47 -2.56
CA ARG A 577 9.94 22.29 -3.24
C ARG A 577 10.40 22.25 -4.70
N ILE A 578 11.35 21.39 -5.00
CA ILE A 578 11.77 21.06 -6.37
C ILE A 578 11.33 19.62 -6.66
N LYS A 579 10.44 19.47 -7.63
CA LYS A 579 9.90 18.19 -8.09
C LYS A 579 10.61 17.67 -9.33
N THR A 580 11.07 18.59 -10.17
CA THR A 580 11.90 18.31 -11.36
C THR A 580 13.32 18.75 -11.09
N GLY A 581 14.13 17.82 -10.54
CA GLY A 581 15.48 18.10 -10.05
C GLY A 581 16.53 18.25 -11.13
N PHE A 582 16.31 17.72 -12.31
CA PHE A 582 17.12 17.88 -13.51
C PHE A 582 16.26 17.62 -14.75
N VAL A 583 16.60 18.28 -15.85
CA VAL A 583 15.94 18.08 -17.14
C VAL A 583 16.92 18.35 -18.27
N TRP A 584 16.75 17.61 -19.35
CA TRP A 584 17.32 17.98 -20.63
C TRP A 584 16.27 17.92 -21.74
N THR A 585 16.44 18.78 -22.76
CA THR A 585 15.66 18.73 -23.99
C THR A 585 16.55 18.96 -25.21
N VAL A 586 16.21 18.30 -26.32
CA VAL A 586 16.88 18.47 -27.63
C VAL A 586 15.84 18.68 -28.73
N ALA A 587 16.17 19.50 -29.70
CA ALA A 587 15.47 19.57 -30.98
C ALA A 587 16.27 18.80 -32.02
N SER A 588 15.59 18.05 -32.88
CA SER A 588 16.27 17.31 -33.97
C SER A 588 16.88 18.27 -35.00
N PRO A 589 18.16 18.15 -35.29
CA PRO A 589 18.80 18.89 -36.38
C PRO A 589 18.64 18.19 -37.77
N GLY A 590 17.76 17.19 -37.88
CA GLY A 590 17.56 16.37 -39.05
C GLY A 590 18.31 15.02 -39.04
N HIS A 591 18.96 14.70 -37.92
CA HIS A 591 19.67 13.43 -37.68
C HIS A 591 19.61 13.11 -36.19
N PRO A 592 19.93 11.87 -35.77
CA PRO A 592 20.01 11.50 -34.37
C PRO A 592 20.98 12.37 -33.58
N VAL A 593 20.62 12.70 -32.33
CA VAL A 593 21.46 13.44 -31.37
C VAL A 593 21.85 12.48 -30.24
N VAL A 594 23.16 12.36 -29.99
CA VAL A 594 23.70 11.52 -28.91
C VAL A 594 24.62 12.37 -28.04
N PHE A 595 24.42 12.31 -26.75
CA PHE A 595 25.27 12.98 -25.76
C PHE A 595 25.33 12.18 -24.45
N TYR A 596 26.24 12.55 -23.59
CA TYR A 596 26.51 11.86 -22.33
C TYR A 596 26.45 12.83 -21.16
N LEU A 597 25.98 12.33 -20.02
CA LEU A 597 25.89 13.05 -18.76
C LEU A 597 26.57 12.26 -17.64
N ASP A 598 27.11 12.96 -16.67
CA ASP A 598 27.71 12.35 -15.48
C ASP A 598 27.73 13.34 -14.30
N ASP A 599 27.86 12.81 -13.07
CA ASP A 599 28.00 13.59 -11.83
C ASP A 599 26.93 14.69 -11.65
N ILE A 600 25.64 14.37 -11.85
CA ILE A 600 24.55 15.36 -11.68
C ILE A 600 24.22 15.48 -10.19
N LYS A 601 24.40 16.67 -9.61
CA LYS A 601 24.15 16.91 -8.19
C LYS A 601 23.81 18.36 -7.85
N TRP A 602 23.08 18.53 -6.79
CA TRP A 602 22.81 19.81 -6.13
C TRP A 602 23.85 20.06 -5.03
N GLU A 603 24.47 21.25 -5.03
CA GLU A 603 25.48 21.67 -4.06
C GLU A 603 25.12 22.98 -3.34
#